data_b8408001fa2579fa59b92291b0140f78
#
_entry.id   b8408001fa2579fa59b92291b0140f78
#
_cell.length_a   1.000
_cell.length_b   1.000
_cell.length_c   1.000
_cell.angle_alpha   90.00
_cell.angle_beta   90.00
_cell.angle_gamma   90.00
#
_symmetry.space_group_name_H-M   'P 1'
#
loop_
_entity.id
_entity.type
_entity.pdbx_description
1 polymer ?
#
loop_
_entity_poly.entity_id
_entity_poly.type
_entity_poly.pdbx_seq_one_letter_code
_entity_poly.pdbx_strand_id
1 'polypeptide(L)'
;MKKVKGFTLVELMVIVAVISIISMMAVPSFKVSMVNNRLIGETTNMTAILNLARAEALRRNDYVSVCPSSNGTSCSGNNYAIGSVIFSDSNNSGLSGSSQIIRVMNQFPNNADKGKGINRFTFSPTGAINSGTLLICNPGYSSYSITIGNDGSIQKTKNTGDGGC
;
A
#
# COMPACT_ATOMS: atom_id res chain seq x y z
N MET A 1 -32.38 54.05 -3.79
CA MET A 1 -31.69 53.00 -4.57
C MET A 1 -30.22 52.97 -4.15
N LYS A 2 -29.74 51.89 -3.53
CA LYS A 2 -28.31 51.73 -3.18
C LYS A 2 -27.52 51.49 -4.46
N LYS A 3 -26.53 52.32 -4.77
CA LYS A 3 -25.60 52.09 -5.89
C LYS A 3 -24.71 50.89 -5.55
N VAL A 4 -24.81 49.83 -6.32
CA VAL A 4 -23.90 48.68 -6.22
C VAL A 4 -22.60 49.09 -6.92
N LYS A 5 -21.48 49.12 -6.18
CA LYS A 5 -20.16 49.40 -6.76
C LYS A 5 -19.67 48.09 -7.42
N GLY A 6 -19.43 48.14 -8.72
CA GLY A 6 -18.80 47.03 -9.46
C GLY A 6 -17.27 47.02 -9.31
N PHE A 7 -16.62 45.89 -9.53
CA PHE A 7 -15.16 45.76 -9.56
C PHE A 7 -14.56 46.48 -10.77
N THR A 8 -13.42 47.10 -10.57
CA THR A 8 -12.66 47.68 -11.68
C THR A 8 -11.85 46.61 -12.41
N LEU A 9 -11.56 46.81 -13.69
CA LEU A 9 -10.75 45.88 -14.49
C LEU A 9 -9.35 45.70 -13.90
N VAL A 10 -8.74 46.78 -13.37
CA VAL A 10 -7.44 46.75 -12.72
C VAL A 10 -7.44 45.90 -11.44
N GLU A 11 -8.50 45.98 -10.63
CA GLU A 11 -8.65 45.20 -9.42
C GLU A 11 -8.73 43.68 -9.72
N LEU A 12 -9.43 43.32 -10.81
CA LEU A 12 -9.47 41.93 -11.28
C LEU A 12 -8.09 41.46 -11.76
N MET A 13 -7.33 42.28 -12.49
CA MET A 13 -5.98 41.90 -12.96
C MET A 13 -5.02 41.68 -11.79
N VAL A 14 -5.05 42.51 -10.76
CA VAL A 14 -4.23 42.36 -9.57
C VAL A 14 -4.58 41.08 -8.81
N ILE A 15 -5.86 40.76 -8.63
CA ILE A 15 -6.32 39.55 -7.97
C ILE A 15 -5.81 38.30 -8.71
N VAL A 16 -5.95 38.24 -10.04
CA VAL A 16 -5.51 37.12 -10.85
C VAL A 16 -3.98 36.94 -10.78
N ALA A 17 -3.23 38.07 -10.81
CA ALA A 17 -1.77 38.03 -10.66
C ALA A 17 -1.32 37.45 -9.30
N VAL A 18 -1.96 37.85 -8.22
CA VAL A 18 -1.67 37.32 -6.86
C VAL A 18 -2.03 35.85 -6.74
N ILE A 19 -3.20 35.43 -7.23
CA ILE A 19 -3.61 34.02 -7.20
C ILE A 19 -2.64 33.15 -8.00
N SER A 20 -2.15 33.61 -9.16
CA SER A 20 -1.21 32.85 -9.98
C SER A 20 0.12 32.58 -9.26
N ILE A 21 0.65 33.56 -8.53
CA ILE A 21 1.90 33.42 -7.74
C ILE A 21 1.70 32.39 -6.60
N ILE A 22 0.60 32.51 -5.86
CA ILE A 22 0.29 31.58 -4.75
C ILE A 22 0.12 30.14 -5.28
N SER A 23 -0.54 29.98 -6.43
CA SER A 23 -0.79 28.67 -7.04
C SER A 23 0.50 27.94 -7.40
N MET A 24 1.55 28.63 -7.84
CA MET A 24 2.85 28.03 -8.17
C MET A 24 3.51 27.31 -6.98
N MET A 25 3.32 27.82 -5.77
CA MET A 25 3.89 27.22 -4.55
C MET A 25 3.00 26.12 -3.96
N ALA A 26 1.68 26.23 -4.11
CA ALA A 26 0.72 25.31 -3.52
C ALA A 26 0.67 23.93 -4.24
N VAL A 27 0.76 23.92 -5.57
CA VAL A 27 0.60 22.71 -6.39
C VAL A 27 1.64 21.61 -6.09
N PRO A 28 2.96 21.88 -5.99
CA PRO A 28 3.94 20.83 -5.73
C PRO A 28 3.78 20.21 -4.34
N SER A 29 3.48 21.02 -3.32
CA SER A 29 3.26 20.55 -1.95
C SER A 29 2.04 19.61 -1.86
N PHE A 30 0.98 19.92 -2.59
CA PHE A 30 -0.23 19.09 -2.63
C PHE A 30 0.01 17.72 -3.26
N LYS A 31 0.81 17.63 -4.32
CA LYS A 31 1.19 16.35 -4.96
C LYS A 31 1.90 15.43 -3.99
N VAL A 32 2.87 15.94 -3.23
CA VAL A 32 3.59 15.15 -2.21
C VAL A 32 2.65 14.59 -1.16
N SER A 33 1.71 15.43 -0.68
CA SER A 33 0.72 15.01 0.31
C SER A 33 -0.20 13.92 -0.24
N MET A 34 -0.68 14.04 -1.48
CA MET A 34 -1.52 13.02 -2.12
C MET A 34 -0.80 11.66 -2.26
N VAL A 35 0.45 11.67 -2.72
CA VAL A 35 1.23 10.43 -2.86
C VAL A 35 1.45 9.78 -1.50
N ASN A 36 1.86 10.55 -0.49
CA ASN A 36 2.08 10.02 0.85
C ASN A 36 0.80 9.43 1.46
N ASN A 37 -0.35 10.11 1.32
CA ASN A 37 -1.63 9.60 1.81
C ASN A 37 -2.03 8.29 1.12
N ARG A 38 -1.78 8.17 -0.19
CA ARG A 38 -2.00 6.92 -0.93
C ARG A 38 -1.11 5.80 -0.40
N LEU A 39 0.20 6.03 -0.24
CA LEU A 39 1.13 5.04 0.31
C LEU A 39 0.76 4.59 1.72
N ILE A 40 0.25 5.50 2.56
CA ILE A 40 -0.31 5.16 3.88
C ILE A 40 -1.51 4.22 3.73
N GLY A 41 -2.41 4.52 2.79
CA GLY A 41 -3.57 3.68 2.48
C GLY A 41 -3.16 2.27 2.05
N GLU A 42 -2.22 2.15 1.10
CA GLU A 42 -1.71 0.86 0.63
C GLU A 42 -1.02 0.06 1.75
N THR A 43 -0.21 0.76 2.57
CA THR A 43 0.45 0.14 3.73
C THR A 43 -0.57 -0.38 4.74
N THR A 44 -1.64 0.37 4.97
CA THR A 44 -2.71 -0.03 5.89
C THR A 44 -3.50 -1.22 5.35
N ASN A 45 -3.84 -1.21 4.06
CA ASN A 45 -4.51 -2.31 3.39
C ASN A 45 -3.67 -3.59 3.44
N MET A 46 -2.37 -3.49 3.16
CA MET A 46 -1.47 -4.64 3.19
C MET A 46 -1.30 -5.18 4.62
N THR A 47 -1.21 -4.30 5.62
CA THR A 47 -1.19 -4.72 7.03
C THR A 47 -2.48 -5.47 7.40
N ALA A 48 -3.64 -5.00 6.95
CA ALA A 48 -4.91 -5.68 7.18
C ALA A 48 -4.97 -7.06 6.53
N ILE A 49 -4.41 -7.22 5.32
CA ILE A 49 -4.30 -8.50 4.61
C ILE A 49 -3.42 -9.49 5.39
N LEU A 50 -2.27 -9.05 5.88
CA LEU A 50 -1.38 -9.89 6.67
C LEU A 50 -2.02 -10.31 8.00
N ASN A 51 -2.72 -9.39 8.68
CA ASN A 51 -3.49 -9.71 9.89
C ASN A 51 -4.64 -10.68 9.61
N LEU A 52 -5.33 -10.55 8.48
CA LEU A 52 -6.36 -11.49 8.06
C LEU A 52 -5.77 -12.89 7.83
N ALA A 53 -4.64 -12.98 7.14
CA ALA A 53 -3.98 -14.26 6.90
C ALA A 53 -3.57 -14.95 8.21
N ARG A 54 -3.02 -14.19 9.18
CA ARG A 54 -2.72 -14.68 10.52
C ARG A 54 -3.97 -15.19 11.24
N ALA A 55 -5.05 -14.41 11.23
CA ALA A 55 -6.31 -14.79 11.87
C ALA A 55 -6.91 -16.06 11.24
N GLU A 56 -6.83 -16.19 9.91
CA GLU A 56 -7.28 -17.38 9.19
C GLU A 56 -6.44 -18.62 9.51
N ALA A 57 -5.12 -18.47 9.67
CA ALA A 57 -4.24 -19.56 10.07
C ALA A 57 -4.60 -20.10 11.46
N LEU A 58 -4.79 -19.19 12.43
CA LEU A 58 -5.24 -19.53 13.78
C LEU A 58 -6.63 -20.17 13.78
N ARG A 59 -7.59 -19.61 13.04
CA ARG A 59 -8.98 -20.08 12.98
C ARG A 59 -9.10 -21.46 12.34
N ARG A 60 -8.32 -21.73 11.29
CA ARG A 60 -8.35 -23.00 10.55
C ARG A 60 -7.46 -24.06 11.18
N ASN A 61 -6.58 -23.66 12.12
CA ASN A 61 -5.51 -24.49 12.65
C ASN A 61 -4.64 -25.10 11.53
N ASP A 62 -4.33 -24.27 10.51
CA ASP A 62 -3.65 -24.67 9.29
C ASP A 62 -2.72 -23.56 8.79
N TYR A 63 -1.81 -23.88 7.89
CA TYR A 63 -0.96 -22.88 7.26
C TYR A 63 -1.77 -22.00 6.29
N VAL A 64 -1.56 -20.69 6.37
CA VAL A 64 -2.13 -19.70 5.44
C VAL A 64 -1.02 -18.83 4.90
N SER A 65 -0.98 -18.73 3.59
CA SER A 65 0.05 -17.98 2.88
C SER A 65 -0.51 -16.78 2.13
N VAL A 66 0.34 -15.75 2.01
CA VAL A 66 0.10 -14.55 1.20
C VAL A 66 1.24 -14.40 0.22
N CYS A 67 0.93 -14.30 -1.07
CA CYS A 67 1.94 -14.03 -2.11
C CYS A 67 1.48 -12.97 -3.11
N PRO A 68 2.42 -12.32 -3.83
CA PRO A 68 2.07 -11.47 -4.97
C PRO A 68 1.38 -12.27 -6.05
N SER A 69 0.35 -11.69 -6.67
CA SER A 69 -0.39 -12.32 -7.76
C SER A 69 -1.05 -11.26 -8.63
N SER A 70 -0.89 -11.38 -9.94
CA SER A 70 -1.56 -10.52 -10.92
C SER A 70 -2.89 -11.09 -11.42
N ASN A 71 -3.08 -12.41 -11.28
CA ASN A 71 -4.28 -13.12 -11.78
C ASN A 71 -5.15 -13.69 -10.65
N GLY A 72 -4.71 -13.59 -9.39
CA GLY A 72 -5.40 -14.13 -8.22
C GLY A 72 -5.37 -15.66 -8.08
N THR A 73 -4.69 -16.38 -8.99
CA THR A 73 -4.69 -17.85 -9.04
C THR A 73 -3.29 -18.46 -8.98
N SER A 74 -2.24 -17.65 -9.13
CA SER A 74 -0.85 -18.09 -9.05
C SER A 74 0.02 -17.02 -8.38
N CYS A 75 1.04 -17.46 -7.63
CA CYS A 75 2.03 -16.55 -7.07
C CYS A 75 3.02 -16.11 -8.14
N SER A 76 3.45 -14.85 -8.13
CA SER A 76 4.44 -14.33 -9.07
C SER A 76 5.39 -13.30 -8.43
N GLY A 77 6.66 -13.69 -8.30
CA GLY A 77 7.73 -12.79 -7.84
C GLY A 77 7.56 -12.29 -6.40
N ASN A 78 8.03 -11.08 -6.16
CA ASN A 78 8.08 -10.44 -4.84
C ASN A 78 7.46 -9.03 -4.82
N ASN A 79 6.76 -8.63 -5.88
CA ASN A 79 6.14 -7.31 -5.99
C ASN A 79 4.64 -7.39 -5.66
N TYR A 80 4.28 -6.99 -4.45
CA TYR A 80 2.90 -6.96 -3.96
C TYR A 80 2.03 -5.86 -4.57
N ALA A 81 2.63 -4.90 -5.29
CA ALA A 81 1.87 -3.85 -5.97
C ALA A 81 1.04 -4.36 -7.16
N ILE A 82 1.39 -5.51 -7.73
CA ILE A 82 0.62 -6.15 -8.82
C ILE A 82 -0.68 -6.82 -8.34
N GLY A 83 -0.90 -6.84 -7.03
CA GLY A 83 -1.94 -7.58 -6.33
C GLY A 83 -1.38 -8.69 -5.46
N SER A 84 -2.24 -9.31 -4.68
CA SER A 84 -1.85 -10.45 -3.83
C SER A 84 -3.02 -11.41 -3.61
N VAL A 85 -2.70 -12.63 -3.23
CA VAL A 85 -3.67 -13.68 -2.92
C VAL A 85 -3.37 -14.28 -1.56
N ILE A 86 -4.42 -14.51 -0.77
CA ILE A 86 -4.40 -15.28 0.48
C ILE A 86 -4.98 -16.65 0.19
N PHE A 87 -4.29 -17.70 0.60
CA PHE A 87 -4.71 -19.08 0.35
C PHE A 87 -4.33 -20.02 1.50
N SER A 88 -5.09 -21.11 1.67
CA SER A 88 -4.72 -22.22 2.55
C SER A 88 -3.55 -22.98 1.93
N ASP A 89 -2.52 -23.23 2.72
CA ASP A 89 -1.24 -23.79 2.28
C ASP A 89 -0.83 -24.97 3.19
N SER A 90 -1.75 -25.91 3.42
CA SER A 90 -1.65 -26.99 4.42
C SER A 90 -0.31 -27.77 4.36
N ASN A 91 0.28 -27.87 3.19
CA ASN A 91 1.58 -28.54 3.01
C ASN A 91 2.78 -27.58 2.99
N ASN A 92 2.53 -26.26 3.19
CA ASN A 92 3.54 -25.20 3.05
C ASN A 92 4.30 -25.27 1.70
N SER A 93 3.64 -25.76 0.66
CA SER A 93 4.22 -25.98 -0.67
C SER A 93 4.00 -24.81 -1.63
N GLY A 94 3.14 -23.89 -1.26
CA GLY A 94 2.73 -22.73 -2.08
C GLY A 94 1.39 -22.95 -2.77
N LEU A 95 0.97 -21.93 -3.51
CA LEU A 95 -0.30 -21.95 -4.22
C LEU A 95 -0.30 -22.98 -5.34
N SER A 96 -1.16 -23.96 -5.23
CA SER A 96 -1.39 -25.03 -6.22
C SER A 96 -2.87 -25.08 -6.59
N GLY A 97 -3.21 -25.87 -7.63
CA GLY A 97 -4.61 -26.02 -8.07
C GLY A 97 -5.57 -26.59 -7.03
N SER A 98 -5.05 -27.23 -5.96
CA SER A 98 -5.82 -27.73 -4.81
C SER A 98 -5.90 -26.75 -3.64
N SER A 99 -5.16 -25.65 -3.68
CA SER A 99 -5.16 -24.65 -2.60
C SER A 99 -6.47 -23.88 -2.59
N GLN A 100 -7.06 -23.74 -1.39
CA GLN A 100 -8.27 -22.92 -1.24
C GLN A 100 -7.89 -21.44 -1.18
N ILE A 101 -8.33 -20.67 -2.17
CA ILE A 101 -8.21 -19.22 -2.17
C ILE A 101 -9.18 -18.63 -1.15
N ILE A 102 -8.65 -17.84 -0.21
CA ILE A 102 -9.40 -17.17 0.85
C ILE A 102 -9.79 -15.77 0.41
N ARG A 103 -8.82 -15.02 -0.16
CA ARG A 103 -9.05 -13.66 -0.63
C ARG A 103 -8.04 -13.27 -1.72
N VAL A 104 -8.52 -12.49 -2.67
CA VAL A 104 -7.67 -11.82 -3.67
C VAL A 104 -7.69 -10.33 -3.41
N MET A 105 -6.53 -9.69 -3.50
CA MET A 105 -6.36 -8.23 -3.44
C MET A 105 -5.91 -7.73 -4.81
N ASN A 106 -6.58 -6.69 -5.28
CA ASN A 106 -6.25 -6.05 -6.55
C ASN A 106 -4.89 -5.34 -6.49
N GLN A 107 -4.34 -5.05 -7.65
CA GLN A 107 -3.14 -4.23 -7.80
C GLN A 107 -3.31 -2.84 -7.17
N PHE A 108 -2.20 -2.21 -6.81
CA PHE A 108 -2.20 -0.84 -6.34
C PHE A 108 -2.73 0.11 -7.42
N PRO A 109 -3.49 1.16 -7.05
CA PRO A 109 -4.13 2.05 -8.01
C PRO A 109 -3.16 2.83 -8.89
N ASN A 110 -1.88 2.93 -8.48
CA ASN A 110 -0.86 3.62 -9.24
C ASN A 110 0.31 2.69 -9.58
N ASN A 111 0.59 2.54 -10.87
CA ASN A 111 1.67 1.67 -11.37
C ASN A 111 3.09 2.13 -10.95
N ALA A 112 3.26 3.40 -10.52
CA ALA A 112 4.52 3.89 -9.98
C ALA A 112 4.78 3.43 -8.55
N ASP A 113 3.73 3.01 -7.81
CA ASP A 113 3.88 2.49 -6.46
C ASP A 113 4.46 1.07 -6.51
N LYS A 114 5.35 0.77 -5.59
CA LYS A 114 6.03 -0.53 -5.50
C LYS A 114 5.73 -1.17 -4.15
N GLY A 115 5.63 -2.50 -4.15
CA GLY A 115 5.45 -3.30 -2.95
C GLY A 115 6.48 -4.43 -2.94
N LYS A 116 7.72 -4.15 -2.51
CA LYS A 116 8.82 -5.14 -2.50
C LYS A 116 8.84 -5.91 -1.18
N GLY A 117 8.74 -7.22 -1.24
CA GLY A 117 8.81 -8.10 -0.07
C GLY A 117 9.51 -9.42 -0.39
N ILE A 118 9.32 -10.39 0.47
CA ILE A 118 9.66 -11.79 0.18
C ILE A 118 8.61 -12.41 -0.74
N ASN A 119 8.95 -13.48 -1.42
CA ASN A 119 8.04 -14.12 -2.40
C ASN A 119 6.73 -14.62 -1.77
N ARG A 120 6.74 -14.96 -0.48
CA ARG A 120 5.58 -15.48 0.22
C ARG A 120 5.72 -15.28 1.73
N PHE A 121 4.66 -14.79 2.37
CA PHE A 121 4.50 -14.80 3.83
C PHE A 121 3.61 -15.97 4.20
N THR A 122 4.10 -16.89 5.04
CA THR A 122 3.37 -18.08 5.48
C THR A 122 3.17 -18.05 7.00
N PHE A 123 1.93 -17.96 7.43
CA PHE A 123 1.53 -18.04 8.84
C PHE A 123 1.23 -19.50 9.21
N SER A 124 1.81 -19.96 10.32
CA SER A 124 1.55 -21.29 10.89
C SER A 124 0.23 -21.32 11.69
N PRO A 125 -0.26 -22.50 12.07
CA PRO A 125 -1.41 -22.67 12.96
C PRO A 125 -1.29 -21.96 14.32
N THR A 126 -0.07 -21.65 14.76
CA THR A 126 0.21 -20.91 16.01
C THR A 126 0.28 -19.41 15.80
N GLY A 127 0.13 -18.92 14.58
CA GLY A 127 0.27 -17.52 14.21
C GLY A 127 1.72 -17.04 14.05
N ALA A 128 2.70 -17.93 14.20
CA ALA A 128 4.10 -17.67 13.88
C ALA A 128 4.29 -17.61 12.35
N ILE A 129 5.33 -16.93 11.88
CA ILE A 129 5.56 -16.68 10.46
C ILE A 129 7.06 -16.73 10.12
N ASN A 130 7.39 -17.01 8.85
CA ASN A 130 8.69 -16.67 8.33
C ASN A 130 8.85 -15.13 8.33
N SER A 131 9.78 -14.62 9.15
CA SER A 131 10.01 -13.17 9.25
C SER A 131 10.40 -12.55 7.92
N GLY A 132 10.06 -11.29 7.75
CA GLY A 132 10.40 -10.55 6.55
C GLY A 132 9.95 -9.09 6.61
N THR A 133 10.39 -8.31 5.63
CA THR A 133 9.98 -6.93 5.48
C THR A 133 9.34 -6.73 4.12
N LEU A 134 8.22 -6.02 4.11
CA LEU A 134 7.57 -5.53 2.91
C LEU A 134 7.73 -4.01 2.86
N LEU A 135 8.38 -3.52 1.81
CA LEU A 135 8.57 -2.10 1.54
C LEU A 135 7.48 -1.63 0.56
N ILE A 136 6.73 -0.60 0.93
CA ILE A 136 5.76 0.08 0.07
C ILE A 136 6.27 1.49 -0.19
N CYS A 137 6.47 1.83 -1.44
CA CYS A 137 7.16 3.05 -1.84
C CYS A 137 6.73 3.56 -3.22
N ASN A 138 7.02 4.84 -3.46
CA ASN A 138 6.99 5.45 -4.79
C ASN A 138 8.32 6.20 -4.98
N PRO A 139 9.02 6.03 -6.11
CA PRO A 139 10.29 6.71 -6.35
C PRO A 139 10.22 8.22 -6.14
N GLY A 140 11.15 8.76 -5.35
CA GLY A 140 11.22 10.20 -5.03
C GLY A 140 10.28 10.67 -3.92
N TYR A 141 9.55 9.77 -3.24
CA TYR A 141 8.66 10.07 -2.12
C TYR A 141 9.05 9.28 -0.86
N SER A 142 8.34 9.49 0.25
CA SER A 142 8.53 8.70 1.46
C SER A 142 8.16 7.23 1.22
N SER A 143 8.82 6.32 1.92
CA SER A 143 8.49 4.90 1.91
C SER A 143 7.97 4.43 3.26
N TYR A 144 7.32 3.28 3.26
CA TYR A 144 6.77 2.63 4.44
C TYR A 144 7.20 1.16 4.47
N SER A 145 7.75 0.74 5.60
CA SER A 145 8.09 -0.67 5.83
C SER A 145 7.04 -1.33 6.72
N ILE A 146 6.63 -2.52 6.33
CA ILE A 146 5.88 -3.45 7.18
C ILE A 146 6.86 -4.56 7.57
N THR A 147 7.28 -4.57 8.82
CA THR A 147 8.17 -5.61 9.35
C THR A 147 7.33 -6.65 10.09
N ILE A 148 7.56 -7.91 9.75
CA ILE A 148 6.86 -9.05 10.33
C ILE A 148 7.88 -9.86 11.12
N GLY A 149 7.69 -9.95 12.45
CA GLY A 149 8.50 -10.75 13.34
C GLY A 149 8.11 -12.23 13.30
N ASN A 150 9.02 -13.12 13.72
CA ASN A 150 8.79 -14.57 13.74
C ASN A 150 7.58 -14.96 14.63
N ASP A 151 7.24 -14.15 15.61
CA ASP A 151 6.07 -14.30 16.48
C ASP A 151 4.74 -13.88 15.79
N GLY A 152 4.81 -13.44 14.54
CA GLY A 152 3.70 -12.91 13.78
C GLY A 152 3.33 -11.47 14.14
N SER A 153 4.16 -10.74 14.90
CA SER A 153 3.97 -9.31 15.14
C SER A 153 4.15 -8.52 13.84
N ILE A 154 3.26 -7.56 13.58
CA ILE A 154 3.28 -6.75 12.37
C ILE A 154 3.45 -5.30 12.77
N GLN A 155 4.56 -4.68 12.38
CA GLN A 155 4.89 -3.29 12.70
C GLN A 155 5.00 -2.48 11.41
N LYS A 156 4.47 -1.26 11.45
CA LYS A 156 4.58 -0.27 10.36
C LYS A 156 5.56 0.82 10.75
N THR A 157 6.47 1.15 9.87
CA THR A 157 7.44 2.24 10.06
C THR A 157 7.45 3.12 8.82
N LYS A 158 7.41 4.44 9.02
CA LYS A 158 7.67 5.41 7.97
C LYS A 158 9.19 5.60 7.86
N ASN A 159 9.73 5.45 6.65
CA ASN A 159 11.14 5.67 6.38
C ASN A 159 11.39 7.09 5.86
N THR A 160 12.58 7.62 6.10
CA THR A 160 13.05 8.85 5.46
C THR A 160 13.53 8.52 4.05
N GLY A 161 12.98 9.22 3.04
CA GLY A 161 13.27 8.95 1.63
C GLY A 161 12.51 7.73 1.06
N ASP A 162 12.88 7.34 -0.15
CA ASP A 162 12.21 6.27 -0.89
C ASP A 162 12.57 4.84 -0.42
N GLY A 163 13.51 4.72 0.50
CA GLY A 163 13.89 3.43 1.09
C GLY A 163 14.53 2.45 0.10
N GLY A 164 15.02 2.93 -1.03
CA GLY A 164 15.57 2.09 -2.10
C GLY A 164 14.48 1.49 -3.01
N CYS A 165 13.44 2.27 -3.26
CA CYS A 165 12.40 2.00 -4.24
C CYS A 165 13.00 1.91 -5.65
#